data_0a67b972c6ecb9dbb4d1293afa5b6518
#
_entry.id   0a67b972c6ecb9dbb4d1293afa5b6518
#
_cell.length_a   1.000
_cell.length_b   1.000
_cell.length_c   1.000
_cell.angle_alpha   90.00
_cell.angle_beta   90.00
_cell.angle_gamma   90.00
#
_symmetry.space_group_name_H-M   'P 1'
#
loop_
_entity.id
_entity.type
_entity.pdbx_description
1 polymer ?
#
loop_
_entity_poly.entity_id
_entity_poly.type
_entity_poly.pdbx_seq_one_letter_code
_entity_poly.pdbx_strand_id
1 'polypeptide(L)'
;MKKFILLAILMVFTLNVVAQDDLTEKATKITNEITKVLSLNKEEKTKVYEIQLKRFQEVVSIREKYKDDAETRKPELKKVYKRLFGKLKKALGKAKMQQWADYKREIGRE
;
A
#
# COMPACT_ATOMS: atom_id res chain seq x y z
N MET A 1 11.02 -21.94 -25.62
CA MET A 1 9.87 -21.36 -24.91
C MET A 1 10.16 -21.05 -23.44
N LYS A 2 10.74 -21.98 -22.70
CA LYS A 2 11.08 -21.74 -21.28
C LYS A 2 12.08 -20.58 -21.07
N LYS A 3 13.02 -20.36 -22.00
CA LYS A 3 14.00 -19.29 -21.93
C LYS A 3 13.39 -17.91 -22.13
N PHE A 4 12.35 -17.77 -22.93
CA PHE A 4 11.64 -16.51 -23.15
C PHE A 4 10.82 -16.09 -21.94
N ILE A 5 10.18 -17.05 -21.27
CA ILE A 5 9.40 -16.81 -20.08
C ILE A 5 10.32 -16.35 -18.92
N LEU A 6 11.49 -16.99 -18.82
CA LEU A 6 12.49 -16.62 -17.80
C LEU A 6 13.05 -15.22 -18.03
N LEU A 7 13.29 -14.81 -19.27
CA LEU A 7 13.77 -13.48 -19.61
C LEU A 7 12.72 -12.41 -19.30
N ALA A 8 11.46 -12.68 -19.61
CA ALA A 8 10.36 -11.79 -19.31
C ALA A 8 10.19 -11.61 -17.81
N ILE A 9 10.30 -12.69 -17.05
CA ILE A 9 10.21 -12.66 -15.59
C ILE A 9 11.38 -11.87 -15.00
N LEU A 10 12.58 -12.03 -15.54
CA LEU A 10 13.78 -11.31 -15.12
C LEU A 10 13.65 -9.80 -15.39
N MET A 11 13.12 -9.41 -16.54
CA MET A 11 12.87 -8.00 -16.87
C MET A 11 11.84 -7.37 -15.95
N VAL A 12 10.74 -8.07 -15.68
CA VAL A 12 9.71 -7.62 -14.75
C VAL A 12 10.28 -7.50 -13.35
N PHE A 13 11.15 -8.43 -12.96
CA PHE A 13 11.78 -8.43 -11.65
C PHE A 13 12.74 -7.24 -11.50
N THR A 14 13.49 -6.91 -12.55
CA THR A 14 14.43 -5.76 -12.53
C THR A 14 13.68 -4.43 -12.42
N LEU A 15 12.59 -4.28 -13.16
CA LEU A 15 11.72 -3.11 -13.07
C LEU A 15 11.06 -2.99 -11.69
N ASN A 16 10.69 -4.11 -11.10
CA ASN A 16 10.10 -4.14 -9.77
C ASN A 16 11.09 -3.74 -8.67
N VAL A 17 12.39 -4.04 -8.83
CA VAL A 17 13.40 -3.67 -7.85
C VAL A 17 13.54 -2.14 -7.75
N VAL A 18 13.58 -1.43 -8.88
CA VAL A 18 13.67 0.03 -8.90
C VAL A 18 12.41 0.68 -8.34
N ALA A 19 11.24 0.17 -8.73
CA ALA A 19 9.95 0.65 -8.21
C ALA A 19 9.77 0.30 -6.73
N GLN A 20 10.35 -0.82 -6.28
CA GLN A 20 10.22 -1.31 -4.91
C GLN A 20 10.95 -0.41 -3.90
N ASP A 21 12.09 0.17 -4.26
CA ASP A 21 12.80 1.11 -3.39
C ASP A 21 11.94 2.35 -3.08
N ASP A 22 11.28 2.90 -4.10
CA ASP A 22 10.36 4.03 -3.95
C ASP A 22 9.13 3.66 -3.12
N LEU A 23 8.59 2.46 -3.33
CA LEU A 23 7.43 1.97 -2.59
C LEU A 23 7.79 1.67 -1.13
N THR A 24 8.99 1.15 -0.88
CA THR A 24 9.49 0.92 0.47
C THR A 24 9.59 2.22 1.24
N GLU A 25 10.08 3.28 0.61
CA GLU A 25 10.17 4.61 1.20
C GLU A 25 8.78 5.17 1.55
N LYS A 26 7.83 5.05 0.63
CA LYS A 26 6.44 5.47 0.87
C LYS A 26 5.79 4.68 2.01
N ALA A 27 5.98 3.36 2.02
CA ALA A 27 5.46 2.50 3.08
C ALA A 27 6.07 2.85 4.43
N THR A 28 7.36 3.15 4.46
CA THR A 28 8.06 3.56 5.68
C THR A 28 7.50 4.88 6.23
N LYS A 29 7.32 5.87 5.37
CA LYS A 29 6.79 7.18 5.77
C LYS A 29 5.40 7.07 6.37
N ILE A 30 4.48 6.40 5.70
CA ILE A 30 3.11 6.27 6.21
C ILE A 30 3.07 5.43 7.47
N THR A 31 3.88 4.38 7.56
CA THR A 31 3.95 3.53 8.74
C THR A 31 4.48 4.31 9.94
N ASN A 32 5.50 5.13 9.75
CA ASN A 32 6.05 5.97 10.82
C ASN A 32 5.01 6.99 11.31
N GLU A 33 4.24 7.57 10.41
CA GLU A 33 3.18 8.51 10.76
C GLU A 33 2.07 7.82 11.56
N ILE A 34 1.60 6.68 11.11
CA ILE A 34 0.59 5.90 11.82
C ILE A 34 1.10 5.47 13.19
N THR A 35 2.35 5.02 13.25
CA THR A 35 2.98 4.61 14.50
C THR A 35 3.02 5.74 15.52
N LYS A 36 3.39 6.94 15.08
CA LYS A 36 3.46 8.12 15.93
C LYS A 36 2.08 8.54 16.43
N VAL A 37 1.11 8.59 15.54
CA VAL A 37 -0.25 9.05 15.88
C VAL A 37 -0.96 8.06 16.80
N LEU A 38 -0.82 6.76 16.53
CA LEU A 38 -1.54 5.72 17.26
C LEU A 38 -0.72 5.05 18.36
N SER A 39 0.53 5.46 18.54
CA SER A 39 1.46 4.86 19.52
C SER A 39 1.56 3.35 19.35
N LEU A 40 1.86 2.90 18.14
CA LEU A 40 1.93 1.48 17.83
C LEU A 40 3.15 0.82 18.48
N ASN A 41 2.98 -0.42 18.93
CA ASN A 41 4.11 -1.23 19.36
C ASN A 41 4.87 -1.78 18.13
N LYS A 42 5.99 -2.43 18.39
CA LYS A 42 6.89 -2.94 17.35
C LYS A 42 6.21 -3.94 16.42
N GLU A 43 5.39 -4.83 16.99
CA GLU A 43 4.66 -5.84 16.24
C GLU A 43 3.59 -5.21 15.32
N GLU A 44 2.82 -4.28 15.87
CA GLU A 44 1.82 -3.55 15.10
C GLU A 44 2.45 -2.74 13.98
N LYS A 45 3.57 -2.08 14.26
CA LYS A 45 4.33 -1.32 13.28
C LYS A 45 4.77 -2.20 12.11
N THR A 46 5.28 -3.39 12.39
CA THR A 46 5.70 -4.33 11.35
C THR A 46 4.53 -4.75 10.47
N LYS A 47 3.40 -5.06 11.08
CA LYS A 47 2.19 -5.43 10.33
C LYS A 47 1.70 -4.30 9.44
N VAL A 48 1.66 -3.08 9.98
CA VAL A 48 1.23 -1.90 9.20
C VAL A 48 2.17 -1.67 8.03
N TYR A 49 3.48 -1.81 8.24
CA TYR A 49 4.45 -1.66 7.16
C TYR A 49 4.20 -2.66 6.02
N GLU A 50 4.00 -3.93 6.35
CA GLU A 50 3.72 -4.96 5.35
C GLU A 50 2.43 -4.69 4.59
N ILE A 51 1.40 -4.26 5.29
CA ILE A 51 0.10 -3.91 4.69
C ILE A 51 0.25 -2.73 3.74
N GLN A 52 0.96 -1.69 4.15
CA GLN A 52 1.17 -0.49 3.34
C GLN A 52 2.04 -0.78 2.12
N LEU A 53 3.09 -1.57 2.28
CA LEU A 53 3.94 -1.94 1.15
C LEU A 53 3.15 -2.69 0.08
N LYS A 54 2.35 -3.65 0.49
CA LYS A 54 1.50 -4.41 -0.43
C LYS A 54 0.48 -3.50 -1.13
N ARG A 55 -0.12 -2.58 -0.41
CA ARG A 55 -1.04 -1.61 -0.98
C ARG A 55 -0.38 -0.80 -2.10
N PHE A 56 0.82 -0.28 -1.86
CA PHE A 56 1.53 0.50 -2.88
C PHE A 56 1.90 -0.35 -4.08
N GLN A 57 2.31 -1.59 -3.86
CA GLN A 57 2.60 -2.53 -4.95
C GLN A 57 1.37 -2.80 -5.80
N GLU A 58 0.22 -3.01 -5.18
CA GLU A 58 -1.05 -3.23 -5.88
C GLU A 58 -1.46 -2.00 -6.68
N VAL A 59 -1.31 -0.81 -6.12
CA VAL A 59 -1.65 0.44 -6.81
C VAL A 59 -0.81 0.62 -8.07
N VAL A 60 0.51 0.40 -7.97
CA VAL A 60 1.41 0.50 -9.11
C VAL A 60 1.02 -0.50 -10.21
N SER A 61 0.75 -1.75 -9.80
CA SER A 61 0.35 -2.81 -10.72
C SER A 61 -0.95 -2.46 -11.46
N ILE A 62 -1.93 -1.94 -10.75
CA ILE A 62 -3.23 -1.57 -11.33
C ILE A 62 -3.06 -0.38 -12.29
N ARG A 63 -2.29 0.62 -11.91
CA ARG A 63 -2.05 1.79 -12.75
C ARG A 63 -1.34 1.44 -14.05
N GLU A 64 -0.42 0.49 -13.98
CA GLU A 64 0.30 0.00 -15.16
C GLU A 64 -0.62 -0.84 -16.04
N LYS A 65 -1.36 -1.77 -15.45
CA LYS A 65 -2.25 -2.68 -16.17
C LYS A 65 -3.39 -1.95 -16.86
N TYR A 66 -3.98 -0.96 -16.21
CA TYR A 66 -5.12 -0.21 -16.71
C TYR A 66 -4.75 1.23 -17.06
N LYS A 67 -3.54 1.42 -17.55
CA LYS A 67 -2.98 2.71 -17.92
C LYS A 67 -3.88 3.52 -18.87
N ASP A 68 -4.42 2.84 -19.87
CA ASP A 68 -5.26 3.46 -20.89
C ASP A 68 -6.76 3.19 -20.70
N ASP A 69 -7.13 2.66 -19.53
CA ASP A 69 -8.52 2.31 -19.21
C ASP A 69 -8.90 2.87 -17.83
N ALA A 70 -9.25 4.15 -17.81
CA ALA A 70 -9.61 4.84 -16.58
C ALA A 70 -10.88 4.28 -15.93
N GLU A 71 -11.81 3.76 -16.72
CA GLU A 71 -13.06 3.22 -16.22
C GLU A 71 -12.86 1.96 -15.38
N THR A 72 -11.94 1.09 -15.82
CA THR A 72 -11.60 -0.12 -15.07
C THR A 72 -10.63 0.19 -13.92
N ARG A 73 -9.69 1.11 -14.15
CA ARG A 73 -8.70 1.50 -13.15
C ARG A 73 -9.33 2.03 -11.87
N LYS A 74 -10.30 2.92 -11.97
CA LYS A 74 -10.95 3.53 -10.79
C LYS A 74 -11.57 2.52 -9.83
N PRO A 75 -12.44 1.59 -10.30
CA PRO A 75 -12.99 0.60 -9.37
C PRO A 75 -11.94 -0.37 -8.82
N GLU A 76 -10.92 -0.69 -9.59
CA GLU A 76 -9.84 -1.57 -9.10
C GLU A 76 -9.02 -0.89 -7.99
N LEU A 77 -8.73 0.41 -8.12
CA LEU A 77 -8.07 1.18 -7.06
C LEU A 77 -8.95 1.27 -5.81
N LYS A 78 -10.26 1.41 -5.99
CA LYS A 78 -11.22 1.40 -4.87
C LYS A 78 -11.16 0.10 -4.09
N LYS A 79 -11.04 -1.02 -4.78
CA LYS A 79 -10.90 -2.33 -4.14
C LYS A 79 -9.64 -2.43 -3.29
N VAL A 80 -8.53 -1.83 -3.74
CA VAL A 80 -7.29 -1.78 -2.97
C VAL A 80 -7.51 -1.04 -1.65
N TYR A 81 -8.18 0.11 -1.69
CA TYR A 81 -8.47 0.88 -0.48
C TYR A 81 -9.37 0.12 0.49
N LYS A 82 -10.35 -0.61 0.00
CA LYS A 82 -11.21 -1.45 0.83
C LYS A 82 -10.43 -2.56 1.52
N ARG A 83 -9.54 -3.22 0.78
CA ARG A 83 -8.67 -4.25 1.36
C ARG A 83 -7.71 -3.67 2.39
N LEU A 84 -7.13 -2.51 2.09
CA LEU A 84 -6.25 -1.79 3.00
C LEU A 84 -6.95 -1.51 4.32
N PHE A 85 -8.13 -0.91 4.25
CA PHE A 85 -8.92 -0.58 5.44
C PHE A 85 -9.25 -1.82 6.26
N GLY A 86 -9.69 -2.89 5.61
CA GLY A 86 -10.03 -4.15 6.27
C GLY A 86 -8.83 -4.78 6.96
N LYS A 87 -7.67 -4.79 6.31
CA LYS A 87 -6.44 -5.34 6.89
C LYS A 87 -5.92 -4.51 8.06
N LEU A 88 -5.95 -3.19 7.93
CA LEU A 88 -5.54 -2.31 9.02
C LEU A 88 -6.48 -2.45 10.22
N LYS A 89 -7.76 -2.52 9.99
CA LYS A 89 -8.76 -2.71 11.04
C LYS A 89 -8.54 -4.04 11.79
N LYS A 90 -8.22 -5.10 11.04
CA LYS A 90 -7.93 -6.41 11.61
C LYS A 90 -6.65 -6.40 12.45
N ALA A 91 -5.63 -5.67 11.99
CA ALA A 91 -4.34 -5.58 12.67
C ALA A 91 -4.36 -4.67 13.90
N LEU A 92 -5.08 -3.55 13.83
CA LEU A 92 -5.02 -2.48 14.85
C LEU A 92 -6.28 -2.40 15.71
N GLY A 93 -7.41 -2.87 15.21
CA GLY A 93 -8.68 -2.77 15.90
C GLY A 93 -9.45 -1.50 15.57
N LYS A 94 -10.74 -1.51 15.91
CA LYS A 94 -11.68 -0.45 15.57
C LYS A 94 -11.31 0.90 16.19
N ALA A 95 -10.89 0.91 17.45
CA ALA A 95 -10.57 2.14 18.18
C ALA A 95 -9.40 2.89 17.55
N LYS A 96 -8.31 2.19 17.22
CA LYS A 96 -7.15 2.81 16.57
C LYS A 96 -7.48 3.28 15.15
N MET A 97 -8.30 2.53 14.43
CA MET A 97 -8.74 2.96 13.09
C MET A 97 -9.59 4.22 13.16
N GLN A 98 -10.41 4.38 14.20
CA GLN A 98 -11.18 5.61 14.41
C GLN A 98 -10.25 6.79 14.71
N GLN A 99 -9.25 6.60 15.54
CA GLN A 99 -8.25 7.61 15.85
C GLN A 99 -7.50 8.05 14.58
N TRP A 100 -7.14 7.09 13.74
CA TRP A 100 -6.45 7.39 12.48
C TRP A 100 -7.36 8.18 11.52
N ALA A 101 -8.63 7.80 11.42
CA ALA A 101 -9.60 8.52 10.59
C ALA A 101 -9.79 9.96 11.08
N ASP A 102 -9.88 10.15 12.39
CA ASP A 102 -10.03 11.47 13.00
C ASP A 102 -8.80 12.35 12.73
N TYR A 103 -7.61 11.77 12.86
CA TYR A 103 -6.37 12.46 12.57
C TYR A 103 -6.30 12.92 11.09
N LYS A 104 -6.64 12.03 10.17
CA LYS A 104 -6.66 12.37 8.74
C LYS A 104 -7.65 13.47 8.41
N ARG A 105 -8.78 13.49 9.10
CA ARG A 105 -9.77 14.54 8.93
C ARG A 105 -9.24 15.90 9.39
N GLU A 106 -8.54 15.92 10.52
CA GLU A 106 -7.96 17.16 11.05
C GLU A 106 -6.88 17.73 10.13
N ILE A 107 -5.94 16.91 9.67
CA ILE A 107 -4.90 17.40 8.76
C ILE A 107 -5.46 17.79 7.39
N GLY A 108 -6.57 17.19 6.98
CA GLY A 108 -7.26 17.54 5.74
C GLY A 108 -7.96 18.89 5.79
N ARG A 109 -8.17 19.46 6.98
CA ARG A 109 -8.78 20.78 7.16
C ARG A 109 -7.77 21.91 7.11
N GLU A 110 -6.50 21.59 7.29
CA GLU A 110 -5.41 22.54 7.17
C GLU A 110 -4.99 22.73 5.71
#